data_66eafd31aa4465bf3db77ec209aea99a
#
_entry.id   66eafd31aa4465bf3db77ec209aea99a
#
_cell.length_a   1.000
_cell.length_b   1.000
_cell.length_c   1.000
_cell.angle_alpha   90.00
_cell.angle_beta   90.00
_cell.angle_gamma   90.00
#
_symmetry.space_group_name_H-M   'P 1'
#
loop_
_entity.id
_entity.type
_entity.pdbx_description
1 polymer ?
#
loop_
_entity_poly.entity_id
_entity_poly.type
_entity_poly.pdbx_seq_one_letter_code
_entity_poly.pdbx_strand_id
1 'polypeptide(L)'
;MLIKMKELSSTAFDAEDANLLKVEIKKALAKKEKIIIDFEGIERYATLFFNFSLLPYARQFGKQKYDATFTIINLSDFGKEVYSWFYEDAVEHPIKYTAEQMKEIAAILNDSSDLD
;
A
#
# COMPACT_ATOMS: atom_id res chain seq x y z
N MET A 1 4.08 4.77 -12.55
CA MET A 1 2.82 4.07 -12.89
C MET A 1 1.64 4.73 -12.19
N LEU A 2 0.60 5.01 -12.91
CA LEU A 2 -0.66 5.49 -12.34
C LEU A 2 -1.59 4.28 -12.14
N ILE A 3 -2.04 4.11 -10.91
CA ILE A 3 -3.00 3.05 -10.56
C ILE A 3 -4.30 3.73 -10.14
N LYS A 4 -5.37 3.52 -10.92
CA LYS A 4 -6.70 4.02 -10.56
C LYS A 4 -7.43 2.95 -9.78
N MET A 5 -7.60 3.17 -8.48
CA MET A 5 -8.22 2.17 -7.61
C MET A 5 -9.63 1.79 -8.09
N LYS A 6 -10.38 2.75 -8.61
CA LYS A 6 -11.73 2.51 -9.11
C LYS A 6 -11.79 1.48 -10.24
N GLU A 7 -10.73 1.35 -11.02
CA GLU A 7 -10.65 0.34 -12.07
C GLU A 7 -10.42 -1.07 -11.52
N LEU A 8 -9.93 -1.17 -10.29
CA LEU A 8 -9.66 -2.45 -9.62
C LEU A 8 -10.85 -2.91 -8.79
N SER A 9 -11.48 -1.97 -8.07
CA SER A 9 -12.61 -2.24 -7.20
C SER A 9 -13.40 -0.95 -6.98
N SER A 10 -14.65 -1.08 -6.53
CA SER A 10 -15.47 0.07 -6.16
C SER A 10 -15.18 0.58 -4.74
N THR A 11 -14.40 -0.17 -3.97
CA THR A 11 -14.09 0.16 -2.57
C THR A 11 -12.59 -0.04 -2.29
N ALA A 12 -12.13 0.58 -1.19
CA ALA A 12 -10.80 0.36 -0.64
C ALA A 12 -10.99 -0.10 0.81
N PHE A 13 -11.62 -1.26 0.99
CA PHE A 13 -12.19 -1.64 2.26
C PHE A 13 -11.64 -2.92 2.84
N ASP A 14 -11.59 -4.01 2.08
CA ASP A 14 -11.25 -5.33 2.60
C ASP A 14 -9.94 -5.88 2.04
N ALA A 15 -9.58 -7.08 2.48
CA ALA A 15 -8.36 -7.75 2.06
C ALA A 15 -8.36 -8.08 0.56
N GLU A 16 -9.52 -8.37 -0.01
CA GLU A 16 -9.65 -8.66 -1.43
C GLU A 16 -9.31 -7.43 -2.25
N ASP A 17 -9.84 -6.26 -1.87
CA ASP A 17 -9.49 -4.98 -2.50
C ASP A 17 -7.99 -4.71 -2.38
N ALA A 18 -7.41 -4.99 -1.21
CA ALA A 18 -5.99 -4.78 -0.96
C ALA A 18 -5.12 -5.67 -1.86
N ASN A 19 -5.53 -6.91 -2.08
CA ASN A 19 -4.80 -7.83 -2.95
C ASN A 19 -4.80 -7.36 -4.40
N LEU A 20 -5.90 -6.80 -4.87
CA LEU A 20 -5.96 -6.23 -6.22
C LEU A 20 -4.94 -5.10 -6.38
N LEU A 21 -4.85 -4.23 -5.40
CA LEU A 21 -3.86 -3.15 -5.42
C LEU A 21 -2.44 -3.68 -5.33
N LYS A 22 -2.19 -4.68 -4.49
CA LYS A 22 -0.84 -5.26 -4.34
C LYS A 22 -0.29 -5.82 -5.65
N VAL A 23 -1.12 -6.45 -6.45
CA VAL A 23 -0.72 -6.98 -7.75
C VAL A 23 -0.17 -5.85 -8.63
N GLU A 24 -0.84 -4.71 -8.67
CA GLU A 24 -0.42 -3.56 -9.47
C GLU A 24 0.83 -2.90 -8.91
N ILE A 25 0.93 -2.80 -7.59
CA ILE A 25 2.14 -2.26 -6.94
C ILE A 25 3.35 -3.11 -7.30
N LYS A 26 3.22 -4.43 -7.27
CA LYS A 26 4.33 -5.32 -7.62
C LYS A 26 4.80 -5.14 -9.05
N LYS A 27 3.87 -4.97 -9.97
CA LYS A 27 4.22 -4.71 -11.38
C LYS A 27 5.04 -3.43 -11.51
N ALA A 28 4.64 -2.37 -10.82
CA ALA A 28 5.33 -1.08 -10.85
C ALA A 28 6.72 -1.18 -10.23
N LEU A 29 6.83 -1.84 -9.08
CA LEU A 29 8.12 -2.02 -8.41
C LEU A 29 9.09 -2.87 -9.22
N ALA A 30 8.59 -3.87 -9.93
CA ALA A 30 9.41 -4.69 -10.82
C ALA A 30 10.02 -3.86 -11.94
N LYS A 31 9.31 -2.81 -12.38
CA LYS A 31 9.79 -1.88 -13.40
C LYS A 31 10.57 -0.70 -12.82
N LYS A 32 10.74 -0.66 -11.49
CA LYS A 32 11.41 0.43 -10.77
C LYS A 32 10.76 1.79 -11.01
N GLU A 33 9.44 1.81 -11.16
CA GLU A 33 8.68 3.02 -11.40
C GLU A 33 8.15 3.61 -10.09
N LYS A 34 8.02 4.94 -10.06
CA LYS A 34 7.25 5.60 -9.00
C LYS A 34 5.77 5.29 -9.19
N ILE A 35 5.03 5.24 -8.09
CA ILE A 35 3.65 4.79 -8.07
C ILE A 35 2.73 5.92 -7.61
N ILE A 36 1.75 6.24 -8.44
CA ILE A 36 0.67 7.16 -8.07
C ILE A 36 -0.59 6.32 -7.94
N ILE A 37 -1.21 6.37 -6.77
CA ILE A 37 -2.47 5.66 -6.54
C ILE A 37 -3.59 6.69 -6.45
N ASP A 38 -4.51 6.62 -7.39
CA ASP A 38 -5.62 7.54 -7.52
C ASP A 38 -6.89 6.90 -6.96
N PHE A 39 -7.45 7.52 -5.92
CA PHE A 39 -8.66 7.03 -5.26
C PHE A 39 -9.92 7.77 -5.70
N GLU A 40 -9.88 8.51 -6.79
CA GLU A 40 -11.06 9.21 -7.29
C GLU A 40 -12.23 8.24 -7.47
N GLY A 41 -13.39 8.61 -6.92
CA GLY A 41 -14.60 7.80 -7.01
C GLY A 41 -14.74 6.74 -5.94
N ILE A 42 -13.73 6.54 -5.11
CA ILE A 42 -13.80 5.61 -3.97
C ILE A 42 -14.36 6.35 -2.77
N GLU A 43 -15.43 5.82 -2.17
CA GLU A 43 -16.10 6.42 -1.01
C GLU A 43 -15.97 5.58 0.25
N ARG A 44 -15.77 4.27 0.11
CA ARG A 44 -15.67 3.36 1.26
C ARG A 44 -14.21 2.97 1.49
N TYR A 45 -13.74 3.24 2.71
CA TYR A 45 -12.37 2.99 3.13
C TYR A 45 -12.34 2.26 4.46
N ALA A 46 -11.29 1.49 4.70
CA ALA A 46 -10.98 0.93 6.01
C ALA A 46 -9.46 0.86 6.19
N THR A 47 -8.99 1.01 7.43
CA THR A 47 -7.56 0.87 7.75
C THR A 47 -7.04 -0.50 7.36
N LEU A 48 -7.89 -1.54 7.45
CA LEU A 48 -7.58 -2.89 7.01
C LEU A 48 -7.04 -2.93 5.58
N PHE A 49 -7.65 -2.18 4.68
CA PHE A 49 -7.21 -2.10 3.29
C PHE A 49 -5.77 -1.60 3.19
N PHE A 50 -5.47 -0.49 3.85
CA PHE A 50 -4.12 0.09 3.82
C PHE A 50 -3.11 -0.81 4.53
N ASN A 51 -3.51 -1.45 5.62
CA ASN A 51 -2.64 -2.37 6.35
C ASN A 51 -2.25 -3.58 5.50
N PHE A 52 -3.16 -4.09 4.69
CA PHE A 52 -2.84 -5.24 3.84
C PHE A 52 -2.15 -4.85 2.53
N SER A 53 -2.37 -3.64 2.02
CA SER A 53 -1.78 -3.24 0.74
C SER A 53 -0.48 -2.47 0.87
N LEU A 54 -0.42 -1.46 1.73
CA LEU A 54 0.70 -0.51 1.78
C LEU A 54 1.60 -0.66 3.00
N LEU A 55 1.09 -1.17 4.12
CA LEU A 55 1.85 -1.26 5.35
C LEU A 55 3.17 -2.02 5.21
N PRO A 56 3.22 -3.19 4.55
CA PRO A 56 4.48 -3.90 4.39
C PRO A 56 5.54 -3.05 3.67
N TYR A 57 5.14 -2.30 2.65
CA TYR A 57 6.06 -1.43 1.92
C TYR A 57 6.48 -0.23 2.76
N ALA A 58 5.53 0.40 3.46
CA ALA A 58 5.84 1.55 4.31
C ALA A 58 6.87 1.19 5.39
N ARG A 59 6.71 0.03 6.01
CA ARG A 59 7.61 -0.44 7.06
C ARG A 59 8.97 -0.89 6.51
N GLN A 60 8.97 -1.54 5.36
CA GLN A 60 10.21 -2.00 4.73
C GLN A 60 11.03 -0.84 4.21
N PHE A 61 10.39 0.13 3.56
CA PHE A 61 11.09 1.26 2.92
C PHE A 61 11.47 2.36 3.92
N GLY A 62 10.66 2.58 4.95
CA GLY A 62 10.76 3.73 5.83
C GLY A 62 10.15 4.97 5.19
N LYS A 63 9.97 6.02 6.00
CA LYS A 63 9.23 7.22 5.59
C LYS A 63 9.79 7.85 4.32
N GLN A 64 11.08 8.08 4.27
CA GLN A 64 11.69 8.80 3.15
C GLN A 64 11.52 8.08 1.83
N LYS A 65 11.83 6.79 1.79
CA LYS A 65 11.72 5.99 0.58
C LYS A 65 10.26 5.75 0.21
N TYR A 66 9.40 5.54 1.21
CA TYR A 66 7.97 5.36 0.97
C TYR A 66 7.38 6.61 0.31
N ASP A 67 7.64 7.79 0.88
CA ASP A 67 7.13 9.05 0.34
C ASP A 67 7.68 9.34 -1.06
N ALA A 68 8.92 8.91 -1.33
CA ALA A 68 9.53 9.09 -2.65
C ALA A 68 8.96 8.13 -3.70
N THR A 69 8.45 6.99 -3.26
CA THR A 69 7.96 5.93 -4.16
C THR A 69 6.45 6.03 -4.40
N PHE A 70 5.69 6.33 -3.36
CA PHE A 70 4.22 6.33 -3.40
C PHE A 70 3.65 7.74 -3.29
N THR A 71 2.75 8.07 -4.19
CA THR A 71 1.95 9.31 -4.13
C THR A 71 0.48 8.91 -4.12
N ILE A 72 -0.24 9.39 -3.12
CA ILE A 72 -1.66 9.06 -2.94
C ILE A 72 -2.47 10.30 -3.26
N ILE A 73 -3.40 10.20 -4.22
CA ILE A 73 -4.20 11.34 -4.67
C ILE A 73 -5.69 11.03 -4.64
N ASN A 74 -6.47 12.08 -4.57
CA ASN A 74 -7.94 12.07 -4.69
C ASN A 74 -8.66 11.22 -3.67
N LEU A 75 -8.12 11.12 -2.45
CA LEU A 75 -8.86 10.54 -1.34
C LEU A 75 -10.04 11.45 -0.99
N SER A 76 -11.19 10.86 -0.65
CA SER A 76 -12.29 11.62 -0.05
C SER A 76 -11.86 12.14 1.33
N ASP A 77 -12.67 13.03 1.93
CA ASP A 77 -12.36 13.54 3.27
C ASP A 77 -12.25 12.40 4.27
N PHE A 78 -13.16 11.43 4.22
CA PHE A 78 -13.08 10.25 5.07
C PHE A 78 -11.86 9.40 4.74
N GLY A 79 -11.55 9.23 3.46
CA GLY A 79 -10.36 8.49 3.02
C GLY A 79 -9.08 9.12 3.53
N LYS A 80 -9.01 10.45 3.57
CA LYS A 80 -7.85 11.17 4.12
C LYS A 80 -7.67 10.87 5.60
N GLU A 81 -8.74 10.83 6.37
CA GLU A 81 -8.67 10.48 7.79
C GLU A 81 -8.15 9.05 7.98
N VAL A 82 -8.75 8.10 7.28
CA VAL A 82 -8.36 6.70 7.38
C VAL A 82 -6.89 6.51 6.97
N TYR A 83 -6.48 7.15 5.88
CA TYR A 83 -5.10 7.07 5.42
C TYR A 83 -4.13 7.71 6.42
N SER A 84 -4.50 8.83 7.02
CA SER A 84 -3.62 9.49 7.98
C SER A 84 -3.39 8.63 9.22
N TRP A 85 -4.40 7.93 9.72
CA TRP A 85 -4.25 6.99 10.83
C TRP A 85 -3.28 5.88 10.47
N PHE A 86 -3.42 5.31 9.29
CA PHE A 86 -2.50 4.30 8.76
C PHE A 86 -1.08 4.87 8.64
N TYR A 87 -0.95 6.03 8.01
CA TYR A 87 0.34 6.62 7.67
C TYR A 87 1.16 6.95 8.92
N GLU A 88 0.55 7.60 9.90
CA GLU A 88 1.23 7.94 11.14
C GLU A 88 1.79 6.69 11.84
N ASP A 89 0.96 5.65 11.94
CA ASP A 89 1.38 4.40 12.57
C ASP A 89 2.49 3.70 11.78
N ALA A 90 2.37 3.73 10.46
CA ALA A 90 3.30 2.99 9.59
C ALA A 90 4.68 3.61 9.49
N VAL A 91 4.76 4.96 9.43
CA VAL A 91 6.01 5.65 9.12
C VAL A 91 6.57 6.49 10.27
N GLU A 92 5.71 7.00 11.16
CA GLU A 92 6.14 7.84 12.29
C GLU A 92 6.43 7.02 13.54
N HIS A 93 5.92 5.81 13.61
CA HIS A 93 6.23 4.87 14.68
C HIS A 93 6.82 3.60 14.07
N PRO A 94 8.03 3.69 13.48
CA PRO A 94 8.60 2.57 12.76
C PRO A 94 8.93 1.43 13.71
N ILE A 95 8.53 0.22 13.30
CA ILE A 95 8.93 -1.00 13.99
C ILE A 95 10.27 -1.41 13.38
N LYS A 96 11.28 -1.56 14.23
CA LYS A 96 12.57 -2.07 13.77
C LYS A 96 12.48 -3.58 13.69
N TYR A 97 12.71 -4.09 12.51
CA TYR A 97 12.71 -5.53 12.28
C TYR A 97 14.10 -6.12 12.45
N THR A 98 14.17 -7.34 13.00
CA THR A 98 15.40 -8.14 12.98
C THR A 98 15.65 -8.60 11.55
N ALA A 99 16.88 -9.08 11.27
CA ALA A 99 17.21 -9.64 9.96
C ALA A 99 16.28 -10.79 9.57
N GLU A 100 15.89 -11.61 10.54
CA GLU A 100 14.98 -12.73 10.32
C GLU A 100 13.56 -12.23 9.96
N GLN A 101 13.08 -11.23 10.68
CA GLN A 101 11.78 -10.62 10.38
C GLN A 101 11.77 -9.95 9.01
N MET A 102 12.89 -9.34 8.62
CA MET A 102 13.01 -8.74 7.29
C MET A 102 12.92 -9.79 6.19
N LYS A 103 13.47 -10.98 6.41
CA LYS A 103 13.33 -12.09 5.47
C LYS A 103 11.89 -12.54 5.34
N GLU A 104 11.16 -12.61 6.44
CA GLU A 104 9.75 -12.97 6.43
C GLU A 104 8.93 -11.94 5.66
N ILE A 105 9.20 -10.64 5.85
CA ILE A 105 8.54 -9.58 5.12
C ILE A 105 8.83 -9.69 3.63
N ALA A 106 10.09 -9.95 3.26
CA ALA A 106 10.48 -10.13 1.86
C ALA A 106 9.76 -11.33 1.24
N ALA A 107 9.61 -12.43 1.99
CA ALA A 107 8.89 -13.61 1.53
C ALA A 107 7.40 -13.29 1.31
N ILE A 108 6.78 -12.53 2.23
CA ILE A 108 5.39 -12.10 2.08
C ILE A 108 5.22 -11.23 0.84
N LEU A 109 6.13 -10.29 0.61
CA LEU A 109 6.07 -9.41 -0.56
C LEU A 109 6.26 -10.17 -1.87
N ASN A 110 7.02 -11.27 -1.84
CA ASN A 110 7.28 -12.09 -3.02
C ASN A 110 6.24 -13.19 -3.24
N ASP A 111 5.61 -13.68 -2.17
CA ASP A 111 4.63 -14.77 -2.24
C ASP A 111 3.50 -14.50 -3.22
N SER A 112 3.04 -13.25 -3.30
CA SER A 112 1.96 -12.93 -4.23
C SER A 112 2.40 -13.06 -5.69
N SER A 113 3.71 -13.11 -5.99
CA SER A 113 4.17 -13.41 -7.34
C SER A 113 4.24 -14.91 -7.59
N ASP A 114 4.40 -15.71 -6.54
CA ASP A 114 4.42 -17.17 -6.64
C ASP A 114 3.02 -17.75 -6.76
N LEU A 115 2.02 -17.02 -6.31
CA LEU A 115 0.63 -17.44 -6.35
C LEU A 115 -0.04 -17.14 -7.70
N ASP A 116 0.62 -16.43 -8.54
CA ASP A 116 0.10 -16.04 -9.87
C ASP A 116 0.19 -17.16 -10.87
#